data_f105db7bc95fedf0ac5581fbe26ad94a
#
_entry.id   f105db7bc95fedf0ac5581fbe26ad94a
#
_cell.length_a   1.000
_cell.length_b   1.000
_cell.length_c   1.000
_cell.angle_alpha   90.00
_cell.angle_beta   90.00
_cell.angle_gamma   90.00
#
_symmetry.space_group_name_H-M   'P 1'
#
loop_
_entity.id
_entity.type
_entity.pdbx_description
1 polymer ?
#
loop_
_entity_poly.entity_id
_entity_poly.type
_entity_poly.pdbx_seq_one_letter_code
_entity_poly.pdbx_strand_id
1 'polypeptide(L)'
;DKRKFYQDSPLTEYKAVFKKFLNQRLYDAMYLAYPKLKIVEDEYGNDEFQQGYRTYVREHRPASNLFNEYDFDYTDSKNSNIVQIADIIAGSVMQHLLDSSAPDVLRIFRGRIADVVKFPDNYEIYKPSAKPTEHDNAIYLLACKCANDYISEHKDSEDEEIRLRALFLRLLLYNVRMFSSSRYVHSGEIVQELSQLTEKRVTKDYLYRRIIAPLRDDGVLIASSAHGYKIPSRAADIATYVNQTASVVGPMLS
;
A
#
# COMPACT_ATOMS: atom_id res chain seq x y z
N ASP A 1 11.81 -4.25 -16.68
CA ASP A 1 12.18 -4.77 -18.02
C ASP A 1 11.45 -6.09 -18.26
N LYS A 2 10.51 -6.04 -19.21
CA LYS A 2 9.72 -7.20 -19.60
C LYS A 2 10.57 -8.40 -19.99
N ARG A 3 11.75 -8.20 -20.55
CA ARG A 3 12.67 -9.26 -21.00
C ARG A 3 13.23 -10.07 -19.85
N LYS A 4 13.54 -9.45 -18.71
CA LYS A 4 14.03 -10.16 -17.51
C LYS A 4 12.99 -11.08 -16.91
N PHE A 5 11.72 -10.66 -16.94
CA PHE A 5 10.60 -11.49 -16.46
C PHE A 5 10.40 -12.77 -17.27
N TYR A 6 10.81 -12.76 -18.56
CA TYR A 6 10.60 -13.89 -19.48
C TYR A 6 11.74 -14.87 -19.54
N GLN A 7 12.93 -14.48 -19.17
CA GLN A 7 14.08 -15.40 -19.16
C GLN A 7 13.88 -16.55 -18.18
N ASP A 8 13.07 -16.33 -17.14
CA ASP A 8 12.86 -17.31 -16.07
C ASP A 8 11.46 -17.95 -16.07
N SER A 9 10.61 -17.64 -17.07
CA SER A 9 9.24 -18.16 -17.11
C SER A 9 8.94 -18.86 -18.45
N PRO A 10 8.49 -20.12 -18.42
CA PRO A 10 8.10 -20.86 -19.63
C PRO A 10 6.74 -20.44 -20.19
N LEU A 11 6.14 -19.35 -19.74
CA LEU A 11 4.78 -18.94 -20.07
C LEU A 11 4.72 -18.21 -21.40
N THR A 12 4.00 -18.81 -22.35
CA THR A 12 3.82 -18.31 -23.71
C THR A 12 2.85 -17.14 -23.83
N GLU A 13 1.97 -16.91 -22.84
CA GLU A 13 0.97 -15.83 -22.86
C GLU A 13 1.33 -14.66 -21.93
N TYR A 14 2.30 -13.97 -22.33
CA TYR A 14 2.95 -12.87 -21.68
C TYR A 14 2.07 -11.76 -21.14
N LYS A 15 1.17 -11.25 -21.97
CA LYS A 15 0.39 -10.07 -21.62
C LYS A 15 -0.64 -10.37 -20.53
N ALA A 16 -1.28 -11.52 -20.60
CA ALA A 16 -2.27 -11.96 -19.62
C ALA A 16 -1.64 -12.20 -18.24
N VAL A 17 -0.48 -12.86 -18.23
CA VAL A 17 0.27 -13.13 -16.99
C VAL A 17 0.76 -11.85 -16.35
N PHE A 18 1.31 -10.91 -17.14
CA PHE A 18 1.76 -9.63 -16.62
C PHE A 18 0.60 -8.80 -16.05
N LYS A 19 -0.54 -8.73 -16.77
CA LYS A 19 -1.73 -8.04 -16.26
C LYS A 19 -2.29 -8.69 -14.99
N LYS A 20 -2.36 -10.00 -14.93
CA LYS A 20 -2.77 -10.73 -13.71
C LYS A 20 -1.84 -10.44 -12.54
N PHE A 21 -0.53 -10.44 -12.79
CA PHE A 21 0.46 -10.10 -11.79
C PHE A 21 0.31 -8.65 -11.31
N LEU A 22 0.15 -7.71 -12.24
CA LEU A 22 -0.06 -6.29 -11.92
C LEU A 22 -1.33 -6.10 -11.08
N ASN A 23 -2.42 -6.78 -11.46
CA ASN A 23 -3.65 -6.77 -10.68
C ASN A 23 -3.42 -7.26 -9.24
N GLN A 24 -2.81 -8.43 -9.06
CA GLN A 24 -2.57 -8.97 -7.73
C GLN A 24 -1.67 -8.08 -6.87
N ARG A 25 -0.65 -7.47 -7.46
CA ARG A 25 0.30 -6.63 -6.72
C ARG A 25 -0.19 -5.22 -6.48
N LEU A 26 -0.82 -4.62 -7.46
CA LEU A 26 -1.22 -3.21 -7.41
C LEU A 26 -2.65 -3.06 -6.86
N TYR A 27 -3.62 -3.78 -7.43
CA TYR A 27 -5.02 -3.57 -7.10
C TYR A 27 -5.38 -4.12 -5.74
N ASP A 28 -4.86 -5.29 -5.35
CA ASP A 28 -5.08 -5.83 -4.00
C ASP A 28 -4.60 -4.86 -2.94
N ALA A 29 -3.47 -4.22 -3.19
CA ALA A 29 -2.93 -3.24 -2.28
C ALA A 29 -3.75 -1.94 -2.25
N MET A 30 -4.24 -1.47 -3.40
CA MET A 30 -5.13 -0.31 -3.47
C MET A 30 -6.47 -0.60 -2.79
N TYR A 31 -7.04 -1.80 -2.96
CA TYR A 31 -8.26 -2.22 -2.27
C TYR A 31 -8.12 -2.24 -0.75
N LEU A 32 -6.93 -2.51 -0.24
CA LEU A 32 -6.67 -2.46 1.20
C LEU A 32 -6.55 -1.03 1.73
N ALA A 33 -5.99 -0.13 0.92
CA ALA A 33 -5.78 1.26 1.30
C ALA A 33 -7.07 2.10 1.20
N TYR A 34 -7.90 1.82 0.18
CA TYR A 34 -9.05 2.65 -0.15
C TYR A 34 -10.36 1.86 -0.04
N PRO A 35 -11.27 2.26 0.86
CA PRO A 35 -12.57 1.58 1.02
C PRO A 35 -13.49 1.76 -0.19
N LYS A 36 -13.29 2.85 -0.96
CA LYS A 36 -13.99 3.11 -2.21
C LYS A 36 -12.95 3.31 -3.29
N LEU A 37 -12.93 2.41 -4.27
CA LEU A 37 -11.95 2.44 -5.34
C LEU A 37 -12.63 2.09 -6.66
N LYS A 38 -12.52 3.00 -7.63
CA LYS A 38 -12.85 2.73 -9.01
C LYS A 38 -11.58 2.71 -9.85
N ILE A 39 -11.29 1.56 -10.44
CA ILE A 39 -10.17 1.40 -11.37
C ILE A 39 -10.74 1.45 -12.79
N VAL A 40 -10.19 2.31 -13.61
CA VAL A 40 -10.54 2.43 -15.02
C VAL A 40 -9.28 2.26 -15.84
N GLU A 41 -9.28 1.25 -16.70
CA GLU A 41 -8.19 1.01 -17.65
C GLU A 41 -8.61 1.40 -19.07
N ASP A 42 -7.62 1.76 -19.91
CA ASP A 42 -7.85 1.87 -21.34
C ASP A 42 -8.19 0.52 -21.96
N GLU A 43 -9.05 0.53 -22.97
CA GLU A 43 -9.41 -0.68 -23.70
C GLU A 43 -8.18 -1.34 -24.30
N TYR A 44 -8.02 -2.62 -24.02
CA TYR A 44 -6.88 -3.39 -24.48
C TYR A 44 -7.25 -4.82 -24.83
N GLY A 45 -6.82 -5.27 -25.99
CA GLY A 45 -7.12 -6.61 -26.48
C GLY A 45 -8.51 -6.67 -27.13
N ASN A 46 -9.00 -7.87 -27.37
CA ASN A 46 -10.35 -8.11 -27.87
C ASN A 46 -11.37 -8.20 -26.71
N ASP A 47 -12.64 -8.18 -27.05
CA ASP A 47 -13.74 -8.23 -26.08
C ASP A 47 -13.68 -9.47 -25.17
N GLU A 48 -13.28 -10.60 -25.71
CA GLU A 48 -13.14 -11.85 -24.96
C GLU A 48 -12.04 -11.72 -23.88
N PHE A 49 -10.90 -11.12 -24.22
CA PHE A 49 -9.83 -10.86 -23.28
C PHE A 49 -10.28 -9.87 -22.19
N GLN A 50 -10.95 -8.77 -22.58
CA GLN A 50 -11.42 -7.77 -21.63
C GLN A 50 -12.44 -8.37 -20.65
N GLN A 51 -13.37 -9.17 -21.15
CA GLN A 51 -14.38 -9.83 -20.32
C GLN A 51 -13.76 -10.86 -19.38
N GLY A 52 -12.83 -11.66 -19.86
CA GLY A 52 -12.08 -12.63 -19.06
C GLY A 52 -11.25 -11.93 -17.96
N TYR A 53 -10.64 -10.81 -18.27
CA TYR A 53 -9.87 -10.05 -17.29
C TYR A 53 -10.76 -9.34 -16.26
N ARG A 54 -11.89 -8.76 -16.66
CA ARG A 54 -12.90 -8.22 -15.72
C ARG A 54 -13.36 -9.30 -14.72
N THR A 55 -13.66 -10.50 -15.21
CA THR A 55 -14.05 -11.63 -14.37
C THR A 55 -12.92 -11.97 -13.40
N TYR A 56 -11.70 -12.10 -13.89
CA TYR A 56 -10.52 -12.36 -13.06
C TYR A 56 -10.35 -11.32 -11.95
N VAL A 57 -10.43 -10.03 -12.25
CA VAL A 57 -10.31 -8.95 -11.25
C VAL A 57 -11.41 -9.05 -10.19
N ARG A 58 -12.64 -9.34 -10.60
CA ARG A 58 -13.78 -9.49 -9.67
C ARG A 58 -13.63 -10.69 -8.74
N GLU A 59 -13.15 -11.82 -9.24
CA GLU A 59 -12.95 -13.04 -8.46
C GLU A 59 -11.79 -12.95 -7.47
N HIS A 60 -10.75 -12.20 -7.81
CA HIS A 60 -9.53 -12.09 -7.01
C HIS A 60 -9.47 -10.83 -6.13
N ARG A 61 -10.49 -9.98 -6.16
CA ARG A 61 -10.56 -8.85 -5.24
C ARG A 61 -10.86 -9.32 -3.82
N PRO A 62 -10.39 -8.59 -2.78
CA PRO A 62 -10.79 -8.86 -1.41
C PRO A 62 -12.32 -8.83 -1.29
N ALA A 63 -12.89 -9.69 -0.45
CA ALA A 63 -14.32 -9.73 -0.24
C ALA A 63 -14.86 -8.34 0.05
N SER A 64 -15.76 -7.86 -0.83
CA SER A 64 -16.44 -6.60 -0.62
C SER A 64 -17.37 -6.77 0.58
N ASN A 65 -17.16 -6.00 1.63
CA ASN A 65 -18.18 -5.80 2.64
C ASN A 65 -19.12 -4.67 2.19
N LEU A 66 -20.23 -4.50 2.86
CA LEU A 66 -21.26 -3.48 2.56
C LEU A 66 -20.72 -2.03 2.40
N PHE A 67 -19.47 -1.77 2.81
CA PHE A 67 -18.84 -0.44 2.86
C PHE A 67 -17.68 -0.28 1.89
N ASN A 68 -17.21 -1.36 1.29
CA ASN A 68 -16.13 -1.30 0.31
C ASN A 68 -16.72 -1.42 -1.09
N GLU A 69 -16.76 -0.30 -1.78
CA GLU A 69 -17.17 -0.24 -3.19
C GLU A 69 -15.92 -0.34 -4.05
N TYR A 70 -15.74 -1.50 -4.67
CA TYR A 70 -14.68 -1.71 -5.66
C TYR A 70 -15.29 -1.91 -7.02
N ASP A 71 -14.94 -1.05 -7.93
CA ASP A 71 -15.35 -1.12 -9.33
C ASP A 71 -14.13 -1.21 -10.24
N PHE A 72 -14.24 -2.03 -11.27
CA PHE A 72 -13.23 -2.16 -12.32
C PHE A 72 -13.91 -2.13 -13.68
N ASP A 73 -13.47 -1.24 -14.55
CA ASP A 73 -14.01 -1.10 -15.88
C ASP A 73 -12.96 -0.75 -16.92
N TYR A 74 -13.30 -0.98 -18.18
CA TYR A 74 -12.58 -0.47 -19.34
C TYR A 74 -13.30 0.72 -19.92
N THR A 75 -12.55 1.66 -20.49
CA THR A 75 -13.08 2.77 -21.25
C THR A 75 -12.16 3.07 -22.44
N ASP A 76 -12.72 3.47 -23.55
CA ASP A 76 -11.93 4.08 -24.62
C ASP A 76 -11.30 5.38 -24.08
N SER A 77 -9.98 5.50 -24.18
CA SER A 77 -9.24 6.68 -23.72
C SER A 77 -9.76 7.98 -24.33
N LYS A 78 -10.35 7.94 -25.53
CA LYS A 78 -10.99 9.09 -26.16
C LYS A 78 -12.17 9.66 -25.37
N ASN A 79 -12.80 8.82 -24.55
CA ASN A 79 -13.97 9.17 -23.75
C ASN A 79 -13.64 9.50 -22.29
N SER A 80 -12.37 9.41 -21.88
CA SER A 80 -11.97 9.61 -20.48
C SER A 80 -10.71 10.48 -20.36
N ASN A 81 -10.89 11.71 -19.93
CA ASN A 81 -9.77 12.62 -19.66
C ASN A 81 -8.78 12.07 -18.62
N ILE A 82 -9.27 11.29 -17.64
CA ILE A 82 -8.42 10.70 -16.60
C ILE A 82 -7.50 9.64 -17.21
N VAL A 83 -8.01 8.78 -18.10
CA VAL A 83 -7.21 7.78 -18.80
C VAL A 83 -6.20 8.45 -19.73
N GLN A 84 -6.59 9.51 -20.45
CA GLN A 84 -5.67 10.29 -21.28
C GLN A 84 -4.53 10.90 -20.47
N ILE A 85 -4.83 11.47 -19.30
CA ILE A 85 -3.81 12.02 -18.38
C ILE A 85 -2.89 10.89 -17.88
N ALA A 86 -3.43 9.73 -17.53
CA ALA A 86 -2.63 8.59 -17.11
C ALA A 86 -1.68 8.14 -18.22
N ASP A 87 -2.14 8.09 -19.48
CA ASP A 87 -1.30 7.76 -20.64
C ASP A 87 -0.18 8.76 -20.87
N ILE A 88 -0.50 10.07 -20.79
CA ILE A 88 0.51 11.13 -20.91
C ILE A 88 1.59 10.99 -19.82
N ILE A 89 1.18 10.74 -18.59
CA ILE A 89 2.11 10.55 -17.46
C ILE A 89 2.95 9.29 -17.70
N ALA A 90 2.31 8.17 -18.04
CA ALA A 90 3.00 6.90 -18.28
C ALA A 90 4.00 7.02 -19.45
N GLY A 91 3.60 7.66 -20.55
CA GLY A 91 4.46 7.92 -21.71
C GLY A 91 5.66 8.80 -21.35
N SER A 92 5.43 9.87 -20.57
CA SER A 92 6.48 10.78 -20.13
C SER A 92 7.47 10.12 -19.18
N VAL A 93 7.00 9.29 -18.25
CA VAL A 93 7.86 8.49 -17.35
C VAL A 93 8.68 7.47 -18.16
N MET A 94 8.04 6.80 -19.13
CA MET A 94 8.74 5.85 -19.99
C MET A 94 9.84 6.55 -20.80
N GLN A 95 9.57 7.73 -21.38
CA GLN A 95 10.55 8.50 -22.13
C GLN A 95 11.74 8.89 -21.24
N HIS A 96 11.48 9.40 -20.03
CA HIS A 96 12.54 9.74 -19.07
C HIS A 96 13.40 8.53 -18.68
N LEU A 97 12.80 7.34 -18.54
CA LEU A 97 13.54 6.13 -18.20
C LEU A 97 14.37 5.55 -19.35
N LEU A 98 13.98 5.84 -20.59
CA LEU A 98 14.68 5.38 -21.80
C LEU A 98 15.73 6.37 -22.31
N ASP A 99 15.53 7.66 -22.06
CA ASP A 99 16.38 8.75 -22.53
C ASP A 99 16.71 9.68 -21.36
N SER A 100 17.95 9.68 -20.93
CA SER A 100 18.42 10.50 -19.83
C SER A 100 18.43 12.01 -20.15
N SER A 101 18.28 12.40 -21.42
CA SER A 101 18.14 13.79 -21.85
C SER A 101 16.71 14.32 -21.77
N ALA A 102 15.72 13.41 -21.63
CA ALA A 102 14.32 13.77 -21.50
C ALA A 102 14.05 14.45 -20.13
N PRO A 103 13.05 15.35 -20.06
CA PRO A 103 12.69 15.99 -18.79
C PRO A 103 12.41 15.01 -17.68
N ASP A 104 12.96 15.27 -16.47
CA ASP A 104 12.70 14.46 -15.29
C ASP A 104 11.28 14.70 -14.77
N VAL A 105 10.35 13.90 -15.29
CA VAL A 105 8.93 13.96 -14.97
C VAL A 105 8.68 13.52 -13.53
N LEU A 106 9.49 12.60 -13.00
CA LEU A 106 9.38 12.17 -11.60
C LEU A 106 9.69 13.31 -10.63
N ARG A 107 10.58 14.22 -11.02
CA ARG A 107 10.87 15.44 -10.26
C ARG A 107 9.69 16.42 -10.26
N ILE A 108 9.00 16.56 -11.40
CA ILE A 108 7.82 17.43 -11.54
C ILE A 108 6.70 16.96 -10.60
N PHE A 109 6.50 15.63 -10.50
CA PHE A 109 5.47 15.02 -9.65
C PHE A 109 5.95 14.64 -8.25
N ARG A 110 7.16 14.99 -7.85
CA ARG A 110 7.79 14.52 -6.60
C ARG A 110 6.92 14.63 -5.34
N GLY A 111 6.10 15.65 -5.23
CA GLY A 111 5.16 15.82 -4.10
C GLY A 111 3.85 15.04 -4.22
N ARG A 112 3.64 14.31 -5.33
CA ARG A 112 2.39 13.59 -5.65
C ARG A 112 2.63 12.12 -6.00
N ILE A 113 3.88 11.70 -6.06
CA ILE A 113 4.28 10.31 -6.26
C ILE A 113 4.43 9.68 -4.89
N ALA A 114 3.56 8.74 -4.56
CA ALA A 114 3.65 7.98 -3.32
C ALA A 114 4.88 7.08 -3.34
N ASP A 115 5.15 6.42 -4.46
CA ASP A 115 6.37 5.62 -4.66
C ASP A 115 6.62 5.28 -6.14
N VAL A 116 7.84 4.81 -6.42
CA VAL A 116 8.24 4.29 -7.73
C VAL A 116 8.71 2.85 -7.57
N VAL A 117 7.84 1.91 -7.92
CA VAL A 117 8.15 0.48 -7.89
C VAL A 117 8.75 0.05 -9.22
N LYS A 118 9.99 -0.42 -9.20
CA LYS A 118 10.65 -0.99 -10.38
C LYS A 118 10.44 -2.50 -10.39
N PHE A 119 9.81 -3.01 -11.43
CA PHE A 119 9.60 -4.44 -11.62
C PHE A 119 10.36 -4.93 -12.86
N PRO A 120 11.06 -6.08 -12.82
CA PRO A 120 11.27 -6.98 -11.67
C PRO A 120 12.41 -6.57 -10.72
N ASP A 121 13.11 -5.47 -10.98
CA ASP A 121 14.34 -5.11 -10.26
C ASP A 121 14.13 -4.90 -8.76
N ASN A 122 12.96 -4.40 -8.36
CA ASN A 122 12.59 -4.30 -6.95
C ASN A 122 12.13 -5.63 -6.33
N TYR A 123 11.92 -6.66 -7.13
CA TYR A 123 11.60 -7.99 -6.60
C TYR A 123 12.79 -8.59 -5.81
N GLU A 124 14.03 -8.22 -6.14
CA GLU A 124 15.22 -8.64 -5.40
C GLU A 124 15.44 -7.85 -4.10
N ILE A 125 14.96 -6.61 -4.03
CA ILE A 125 14.97 -5.82 -2.78
C ILE A 125 14.01 -6.42 -1.75
N TYR A 126 13.00 -7.17 -2.20
CA TYR A 126 12.10 -7.95 -1.33
C TYR A 126 12.70 -9.28 -0.84
N LYS A 127 13.87 -9.68 -1.32
CA LYS A 127 14.64 -10.69 -0.59
C LYS A 127 15.15 -9.98 0.67
N PRO A 128 14.60 -10.26 1.85
CA PRO A 128 15.21 -9.74 3.06
C PRO A 128 16.67 -10.19 3.03
N SER A 129 17.57 -9.29 3.33
CA SER A 129 19.01 -9.56 3.40
C SER A 129 19.38 -10.64 4.43
N ALA A 130 18.40 -11.08 5.21
CA ALA A 130 18.37 -12.31 5.97
C ALA A 130 16.99 -12.94 5.75
N LYS A 131 16.93 -14.24 5.45
CA LYS A 131 15.67 -14.98 5.42
C LYS A 131 14.94 -14.72 6.74
N PRO A 132 13.65 -14.32 6.71
CA PRO A 132 12.91 -14.12 7.95
C PRO A 132 12.93 -15.45 8.73
N THR A 133 13.17 -15.34 10.01
CA THR A 133 13.08 -16.51 10.90
C THR A 133 11.61 -16.93 11.01
N GLU A 134 11.36 -18.14 11.52
CA GLU A 134 10.00 -18.60 11.80
C GLU A 134 9.29 -17.66 12.79
N HIS A 135 10.03 -17.12 13.75
CA HIS A 135 9.53 -16.12 14.70
C HIS A 135 9.19 -14.79 14.04
N ASP A 136 9.97 -14.31 13.06
CA ASP A 136 9.68 -13.11 12.32
C ASP A 136 8.37 -13.25 11.51
N ASN A 137 8.17 -14.41 10.87
CA ASN A 137 6.94 -14.71 10.16
C ASN A 137 5.72 -14.75 11.09
N ALA A 138 5.86 -15.35 12.28
CA ALA A 138 4.78 -15.40 13.26
C ALA A 138 4.40 -13.99 13.75
N ILE A 139 5.39 -13.14 14.02
CA ILE A 139 5.19 -11.75 14.42
C ILE A 139 4.48 -10.96 13.31
N TYR A 140 4.93 -11.09 12.06
CA TYR A 140 4.32 -10.42 10.92
C TYR A 140 2.87 -10.83 10.74
N LEU A 141 2.58 -12.13 10.78
CA LEU A 141 1.22 -12.65 10.65
C LEU A 141 0.31 -12.16 11.78
N LEU A 142 0.81 -12.18 13.03
CA LEU A 142 0.07 -11.68 14.17
C LEU A 142 -0.22 -10.18 14.04
N ALA A 143 0.77 -9.37 13.67
CA ALA A 143 0.61 -7.93 13.52
C ALA A 143 -0.39 -7.58 12.40
N CYS A 144 -0.31 -8.28 11.27
CA CYS A 144 -1.29 -8.12 10.19
C CYS A 144 -2.69 -8.55 10.64
N LYS A 145 -2.81 -9.64 11.42
CA LYS A 145 -4.09 -10.10 11.96
C LYS A 145 -4.70 -9.05 12.87
N CYS A 146 -3.98 -8.57 13.89
CA CYS A 146 -4.49 -7.55 14.82
C CYS A 146 -4.96 -6.28 14.08
N ALA A 147 -4.20 -5.83 13.06
CA ALA A 147 -4.59 -4.68 12.27
C ALA A 147 -5.87 -4.93 11.45
N ASN A 148 -6.01 -6.10 10.82
CA ASN A 148 -7.20 -6.44 10.06
C ASN A 148 -8.42 -6.70 10.96
N ASP A 149 -8.25 -7.31 12.13
CA ASP A 149 -9.31 -7.53 13.10
C ASP A 149 -9.88 -6.17 13.55
N TYR A 150 -9.01 -5.21 13.96
CA TYR A 150 -9.42 -3.86 14.30
C TYR A 150 -10.22 -3.17 13.18
N ILE A 151 -9.70 -3.22 11.93
CA ILE A 151 -10.38 -2.64 10.77
C ILE A 151 -11.76 -3.28 10.56
N SER A 152 -11.88 -4.59 10.76
CA SER A 152 -13.12 -5.34 10.55
C SER A 152 -14.15 -5.06 11.64
N GLU A 153 -13.73 -4.99 12.89
CA GLU A 153 -14.58 -4.71 14.06
C GLU A 153 -15.16 -3.29 14.00
N HIS A 154 -14.39 -2.34 13.47
CA HIS A 154 -14.77 -0.93 13.43
C HIS A 154 -15.22 -0.44 12.05
N LYS A 155 -15.50 -1.34 11.12
CA LYS A 155 -15.85 -1.00 9.73
C LYS A 155 -17.08 -0.10 9.60
N ASP A 156 -18.05 -0.24 10.52
CA ASP A 156 -19.34 0.43 10.51
C ASP A 156 -19.37 1.65 11.47
N SER A 157 -18.23 2.02 12.02
CA SER A 157 -18.15 3.13 12.96
C SER A 157 -18.40 4.47 12.26
N GLU A 158 -19.31 5.25 12.80
CA GLU A 158 -19.56 6.64 12.40
C GLU A 158 -18.55 7.62 13.03
N ASP A 159 -17.80 7.17 14.05
CA ASP A 159 -16.77 7.98 14.70
C ASP A 159 -15.59 8.23 13.73
N GLU A 160 -15.36 9.51 13.48
CA GLU A 160 -14.30 9.96 12.57
C GLU A 160 -12.90 9.55 13.06
N GLU A 161 -12.62 9.56 14.37
CA GLU A 161 -11.32 9.17 14.90
C GLU A 161 -11.09 7.67 14.69
N ILE A 162 -12.12 6.85 14.89
CA ILE A 162 -12.07 5.40 14.63
C ILE A 162 -11.84 5.14 13.13
N ARG A 163 -12.53 5.88 12.27
CA ARG A 163 -12.32 5.78 10.81
C ARG A 163 -10.89 6.16 10.41
N LEU A 164 -10.34 7.22 11.00
CA LEU A 164 -8.95 7.63 10.75
C LEU A 164 -7.94 6.58 11.24
N ARG A 165 -8.21 5.91 12.37
CA ARG A 165 -7.40 4.78 12.86
C ARG A 165 -7.42 3.61 11.86
N ALA A 166 -8.58 3.26 11.35
CA ALA A 166 -8.71 2.22 10.33
C ALA A 166 -7.96 2.59 9.02
N LEU A 167 -8.05 3.84 8.57
CA LEU A 167 -7.33 4.34 7.41
C LEU A 167 -5.82 4.34 7.62
N PHE A 168 -5.35 4.74 8.79
CA PHE A 168 -3.94 4.65 9.15
C PHE A 168 -3.41 3.21 9.10
N LEU A 169 -4.16 2.24 9.64
CA LEU A 169 -3.77 0.83 9.57
C LEU A 169 -3.75 0.31 8.12
N ARG A 170 -4.72 0.70 7.30
CA ARG A 170 -4.72 0.36 5.87
C ARG A 170 -3.50 0.91 5.16
N LEU A 171 -3.10 2.15 5.45
CA LEU A 171 -1.88 2.76 4.90
C LEU A 171 -0.63 1.96 5.29
N LEU A 172 -0.50 1.54 6.55
CA LEU A 172 0.64 0.72 6.99
C LEU A 172 0.63 -0.67 6.37
N LEU A 173 -0.54 -1.34 6.29
CA LEU A 173 -0.69 -2.63 5.61
C LEU A 173 -0.35 -2.54 4.13
N TYR A 174 -0.79 -1.48 3.46
CA TYR A 174 -0.42 -1.18 2.10
C TYR A 174 1.09 -1.09 1.94
N ASN A 175 1.74 -0.28 2.79
CA ASN A 175 3.19 -0.09 2.72
C ASN A 175 3.97 -1.39 2.90
N VAL A 176 3.62 -2.21 3.88
CA VAL A 176 4.34 -3.47 4.13
C VAL A 176 4.17 -4.47 3.00
N ARG A 177 3.04 -4.45 2.30
CA ARG A 177 2.78 -5.35 1.17
C ARG A 177 3.43 -4.88 -0.12
N MET A 178 3.41 -3.57 -0.38
CA MET A 178 3.85 -3.01 -1.67
C MET A 178 5.34 -2.70 -1.72
N PHE A 179 5.92 -2.28 -0.62
CA PHE A 179 7.26 -1.75 -0.68
C PHE A 179 8.28 -2.64 0.00
N SER A 180 8.23 -2.76 1.29
CA SER A 180 9.10 -3.66 2.06
C SER A 180 8.62 -3.75 3.49
N SER A 181 8.73 -4.92 4.06
CA SER A 181 8.51 -5.14 5.49
C SER A 181 9.51 -4.36 6.38
N SER A 182 10.59 -3.84 5.82
CA SER A 182 11.56 -3.00 6.53
C SER A 182 11.29 -1.50 6.44
N ARG A 183 10.43 -1.04 5.51
CA ARG A 183 10.14 0.38 5.32
C ARG A 183 9.28 0.94 6.45
N TYR A 184 9.72 2.06 7.02
CA TYR A 184 8.91 2.91 7.88
C TYR A 184 8.23 4.00 7.06
N VAL A 185 6.95 4.24 7.28
CA VAL A 185 6.21 5.37 6.69
C VAL A 185 6.45 6.59 7.55
N HIS A 186 7.00 7.65 6.96
CA HIS A 186 7.33 8.86 7.70
C HIS A 186 6.08 9.55 8.24
N SER A 187 6.14 10.08 9.47
CA SER A 187 4.97 10.73 10.10
C SER A 187 4.41 11.90 9.29
N GLY A 188 5.23 12.61 8.54
CA GLY A 188 4.78 13.68 7.64
C GLY A 188 3.97 13.17 6.45
N GLU A 189 4.37 12.05 5.86
CA GLU A 189 3.64 11.34 4.80
C GLU A 189 2.26 10.89 5.31
N ILE A 190 2.22 10.25 6.49
CA ILE A 190 0.97 9.81 7.11
C ILE A 190 0.02 11.00 7.38
N VAL A 191 0.55 12.09 7.95
CA VAL A 191 -0.24 13.30 8.24
C VAL A 191 -0.81 13.89 6.95
N GLN A 192 -0.03 13.93 5.89
CA GLN A 192 -0.49 14.43 4.59
C GLN A 192 -1.62 13.57 4.02
N GLU A 193 -1.45 12.25 4.01
CA GLU A 193 -2.45 11.32 3.49
C GLU A 193 -3.75 11.38 4.31
N LEU A 194 -3.66 11.33 5.63
CA LEU A 194 -4.86 11.39 6.48
C LEU A 194 -5.56 12.74 6.38
N SER A 195 -4.82 13.86 6.24
CA SER A 195 -5.42 15.19 6.11
C SER A 195 -6.21 15.39 4.82
N GLN A 196 -5.96 14.57 3.79
CA GLN A 196 -6.75 14.60 2.56
C GLN A 196 -8.08 13.86 2.68
N LEU A 197 -8.21 13.00 3.69
CA LEU A 197 -9.36 12.11 3.90
C LEU A 197 -10.32 12.60 4.99
N THR A 198 -10.01 13.72 5.64
CA THR A 198 -10.81 14.32 6.70
C THR A 198 -10.81 15.84 6.58
N GLU A 199 -11.87 16.48 7.09
CA GLU A 199 -11.93 17.94 7.24
C GLU A 199 -11.11 18.44 8.43
N LYS A 200 -10.73 17.55 9.35
CA LYS A 200 -9.92 17.90 10.52
C LYS A 200 -8.46 18.10 10.14
N ARG A 201 -7.84 19.06 10.81
CA ARG A 201 -6.40 19.26 10.69
C ARG A 201 -5.66 18.16 11.44
N VAL A 202 -5.12 17.18 10.71
CA VAL A 202 -4.23 16.16 11.28
C VAL A 202 -2.85 16.78 11.48
N THR A 203 -2.33 16.69 12.71
CA THR A 203 -0.95 17.09 13.06
C THR A 203 -0.18 15.87 13.55
N LYS A 204 1.15 15.98 13.71
CA LYS A 204 1.95 14.88 14.28
C LYS A 204 1.53 14.55 15.71
N ASP A 205 1.14 15.55 16.51
CA ASP A 205 0.64 15.34 17.88
C ASP A 205 -0.73 14.64 17.85
N TYR A 206 -1.62 15.04 16.96
CA TYR A 206 -2.90 14.37 16.73
C TYR A 206 -2.70 12.92 16.30
N LEU A 207 -1.81 12.67 15.32
CA LEU A 207 -1.47 11.33 14.86
C LEU A 207 -1.03 10.43 16.03
N TYR A 208 -0.14 10.94 16.88
CA TYR A 208 0.33 10.17 18.03
C TYR A 208 -0.77 9.93 19.06
N ARG A 209 -1.44 10.99 19.54
CA ARG A 209 -2.35 10.92 20.70
C ARG A 209 -3.73 10.35 20.35
N ARG A 210 -4.23 10.59 19.15
CA ARG A 210 -5.59 10.22 18.76
C ARG A 210 -5.68 8.99 17.87
N ILE A 211 -4.58 8.63 17.23
CA ILE A 211 -4.53 7.50 16.31
C ILE A 211 -3.64 6.38 16.86
N ILE A 212 -2.35 6.64 17.07
CA ILE A 212 -1.39 5.58 17.38
C ILE A 212 -1.51 5.08 18.81
N ALA A 213 -1.59 5.97 19.80
CA ALA A 213 -1.66 5.56 21.20
C ALA A 213 -2.92 4.72 21.47
N PRO A 214 -4.15 5.14 21.08
CA PRO A 214 -5.33 4.31 21.26
C PRO A 214 -5.26 2.95 20.52
N LEU A 215 -4.73 2.90 19.31
CA LEU A 215 -4.55 1.64 18.59
C LEU A 215 -3.64 0.66 19.35
N ARG A 216 -2.58 1.16 19.99
CA ARG A 216 -1.70 0.36 20.82
C ARG A 216 -2.37 -0.10 22.10
N ASP A 217 -3.19 0.76 22.70
CA ASP A 217 -3.99 0.43 23.89
C ASP A 217 -5.02 -0.67 23.56
N ASP A 218 -5.55 -0.66 22.34
CA ASP A 218 -6.43 -1.70 21.78
C ASP A 218 -5.67 -2.97 21.33
N GLY A 219 -4.37 -3.06 21.59
CA GLY A 219 -3.55 -4.25 21.29
C GLY A 219 -3.04 -4.35 19.86
N VAL A 220 -3.19 -3.31 19.05
CA VAL A 220 -2.66 -3.31 17.68
C VAL A 220 -1.15 -3.10 17.69
N LEU A 221 -0.43 -4.00 17.04
CA LEU A 221 1.03 -3.95 16.99
C LEU A 221 1.50 -2.93 15.93
N ILE A 222 2.12 -1.84 16.37
CA ILE A 222 2.66 -0.78 15.52
C ILE A 222 4.10 -0.48 15.94
N ALA A 223 5.06 -0.81 15.08
CA ALA A 223 6.46 -0.46 15.29
C ALA A 223 6.71 1.03 14.99
N SER A 224 7.56 1.67 15.77
CA SER A 224 7.97 3.06 15.60
C SER A 224 9.48 3.22 15.66
N SER A 225 10.00 4.19 14.91
CA SER A 225 11.40 4.59 14.92
C SER A 225 11.53 6.09 14.64
N ALA A 226 12.75 6.60 14.61
CA ALA A 226 13.03 7.97 14.13
C ALA A 226 12.56 8.19 12.67
N HIS A 227 12.39 7.11 11.89
CA HIS A 227 11.96 7.16 10.50
C HIS A 227 10.44 7.08 10.30
N GLY A 228 9.65 6.85 11.35
CA GLY A 228 8.19 6.78 11.27
C GLY A 228 7.59 5.50 11.86
N TYR A 229 6.56 4.97 11.20
CA TYR A 229 5.75 3.86 11.69
C TYR A 229 5.62 2.75 10.64
N LYS A 230 5.46 1.50 11.09
CA LYS A 230 5.19 0.35 10.22
C LYS A 230 4.46 -0.77 10.96
N ILE A 231 3.90 -1.72 10.22
CA ILE A 231 3.50 -3.02 10.77
C ILE A 231 4.79 -3.80 11.11
N PRO A 232 4.96 -4.30 12.33
CA PRO A 232 6.15 -5.07 12.69
C PRO A 232 6.28 -6.33 11.83
N SER A 233 7.49 -6.60 11.41
CA SER A 233 7.81 -7.76 10.56
C SER A 233 8.94 -8.62 11.10
N ARG A 234 9.56 -8.18 12.20
CA ARG A 234 10.69 -8.86 12.87
C ARG A 234 10.59 -8.69 14.38
N ALA A 235 11.19 -9.61 15.11
CA ALA A 235 11.32 -9.53 16.57
C ALA A 235 12.01 -8.23 17.02
N ALA A 236 13.01 -7.76 16.29
CA ALA A 236 13.69 -6.50 16.56
C ALA A 236 12.76 -5.27 16.53
N ASP A 237 11.73 -5.27 15.69
CA ASP A 237 10.76 -4.16 15.60
C ASP A 237 9.93 -4.04 16.89
N ILE A 238 9.60 -5.17 17.52
CA ILE A 238 8.85 -5.21 18.78
C ILE A 238 9.79 -4.86 19.96
N ALA A 239 11.01 -5.36 19.96
CA ALA A 239 11.97 -5.04 21.01
C ALA A 239 12.22 -3.55 21.14
N THR A 240 12.29 -2.83 20.02
CA THR A 240 12.43 -1.37 20.00
C THR A 240 11.23 -0.68 20.66
N TYR A 241 10.01 -1.18 20.43
CA TYR A 241 8.79 -0.66 21.02
C TYR A 241 8.75 -0.90 22.56
N VAL A 242 9.06 -2.12 23.00
CA VAL A 242 9.08 -2.49 24.42
C VAL A 242 10.13 -1.67 25.20
N ASN A 243 11.31 -1.49 24.61
CA ASN A 243 12.38 -0.69 25.22
C ASN A 243 12.02 0.80 25.33
N GLN A 244 11.33 1.37 24.33
CA GLN A 244 10.83 2.74 24.42
C GLN A 244 9.78 2.91 25.53
N THR A 245 8.87 1.94 25.68
CA THR A 245 7.87 1.96 26.74
C THR A 245 8.52 1.80 28.12
N ALA A 246 9.48 0.90 28.26
CA ALA A 246 10.21 0.71 29.50
C ALA A 246 11.04 1.94 29.91
N SER A 247 11.61 2.68 28.96
CA SER A 247 12.38 3.91 29.25
C SER A 247 11.50 5.07 29.71
N VAL A 248 10.21 5.05 29.41
CA VAL A 248 9.24 6.07 29.86
C VAL A 248 8.62 5.69 31.21
N VAL A 249 8.34 4.41 31.42
CA VAL A 249 7.69 3.91 32.66
C VAL A 249 8.69 3.76 33.81
N GLY A 250 9.94 3.39 33.53
CA GLY A 250 10.98 3.24 34.53
C GLY A 250 11.20 4.48 35.43
N PRO A 251 11.32 5.71 34.86
CA PRO A 251 11.45 6.94 35.64
C PRO A 251 10.19 7.37 36.41
N MET A 252 9.00 6.86 36.04
CA MET A 252 7.72 7.21 36.69
C MET A 252 7.44 6.31 37.92
N LEU A 253 8.18 5.21 38.08
CA LEU A 253 8.03 4.27 39.18
C LEU A 253 9.16 4.37 40.23
N SER A 254 10.12 5.24 40.00
CA SER A 254 11.19 5.62 40.93
C SER A 254 10.88 6.97 41.59
#